data_2ce1e361da7e9a991ce5bba3d72cb477
#
_entry.id   2ce1e361da7e9a991ce5bba3d72cb477
#
_cell.length_a   1.000
_cell.length_b   1.000
_cell.length_c   1.000
_cell.angle_alpha   90.00
_cell.angle_beta   90.00
_cell.angle_gamma   90.00
#
_symmetry.space_group_name_H-M   'P 1'
#
loop_
_entity.id
_entity.type
_entity.pdbx_description
1 polymer ?
#
loop_
_entity_poly.entity_id
_entity_poly.type
_entity_poly.pdbx_seq_one_letter_code
_entity_poly.pdbx_strand_id
1 'polypeptide(L)'
;AEVVRQVANALGLRPTVQGLDAPVGTWAQLNESDLAFLRRLVGRFDGDLQVVGDELQVAPRAEVRRGDLSLELHGQLARARVVADLAQQVTAVTTGGWDPVGGSAVSGEASRLTHAGPGSGTSGADWLRRALDERAEHLGHLAVSTDAEAQAIAEAAFDRRARRFVRLDAVAEGNPRLRVGTNVAVSGMSVRFDNTYYVVEARHRYDVHAGYRTEFIGECAWLGGR
;
A
#
# COMPACT_ATOMS: atom_id res chain seq x y z
N ALA A 1 -15.65 2.61 7.61
CA ALA A 1 -15.23 3.34 8.84
C ALA A 1 -15.96 2.85 10.09
N GLU A 2 -17.29 2.69 10.05
CA GLU A 2 -18.12 2.40 11.25
C GLU A 2 -17.69 1.08 11.95
N VAL A 3 -17.49 -0.01 11.22
CA VAL A 3 -17.03 -1.29 11.77
C VAL A 3 -15.70 -1.15 12.53
N VAL A 4 -14.77 -0.35 11.99
CA VAL A 4 -13.47 -0.10 12.65
C VAL A 4 -13.67 0.63 13.99
N ARG A 5 -14.56 1.64 14.02
CA ARG A 5 -14.86 2.40 15.25
C ARG A 5 -15.51 1.51 16.31
N GLN A 6 -16.46 0.66 15.92
CA GLN A 6 -17.11 -0.27 16.85
C GLN A 6 -16.13 -1.26 17.47
N VAL A 7 -15.28 -1.89 16.65
CA VAL A 7 -14.28 -2.84 17.15
C VAL A 7 -13.23 -2.15 18.02
N ALA A 8 -12.74 -0.96 17.62
CA ALA A 8 -11.80 -0.21 18.44
C ALA A 8 -12.36 0.14 19.81
N ASN A 9 -13.60 0.64 19.87
CA ASN A 9 -14.27 0.96 21.12
C ASN A 9 -14.48 -0.27 22.01
N ALA A 10 -14.83 -1.43 21.42
CA ALA A 10 -14.96 -2.68 22.16
C ALA A 10 -13.64 -3.17 22.77
N LEU A 11 -12.52 -2.83 22.14
CA LEU A 11 -11.16 -3.13 22.62
C LEU A 11 -10.58 -2.06 23.55
N GLY A 12 -11.32 -1.00 23.84
CA GLY A 12 -10.85 0.14 24.65
C GLY A 12 -9.79 1.01 23.95
N LEU A 13 -9.73 0.94 22.61
CA LEU A 13 -8.82 1.76 21.80
C LEU A 13 -9.55 3.00 21.28
N ARG A 14 -8.82 4.10 21.12
CA ARG A 14 -9.33 5.31 20.47
C ARG A 14 -9.24 5.16 18.94
N PRO A 15 -10.36 5.19 18.20
CA PRO A 15 -10.34 5.06 16.75
C PRO A 15 -9.98 6.40 16.07
N THR A 16 -8.92 6.40 15.27
CA THR A 16 -8.61 7.47 14.29
C THR A 16 -8.77 6.89 12.90
N VAL A 17 -9.92 7.14 12.28
CA VAL A 17 -10.27 6.61 10.97
C VAL A 17 -10.43 7.74 9.99
N GLN A 18 -9.65 7.71 8.91
CA GLN A 18 -9.70 8.66 7.79
C GLN A 18 -10.12 7.91 6.54
N GLY A 19 -11.03 8.50 5.75
CA GLY A 19 -11.54 7.86 4.54
C GLY A 19 -12.21 6.51 4.81
N LEU A 20 -12.31 5.66 3.79
CA LEU A 20 -12.92 4.32 3.87
C LEU A 20 -14.39 4.32 4.32
N ASP A 21 -15.11 5.41 4.06
CA ASP A 21 -16.54 5.55 4.40
C ASP A 21 -17.46 4.88 3.36
N ALA A 22 -16.95 4.69 2.16
CA ALA A 22 -17.59 3.97 1.06
C ALA A 22 -16.65 2.87 0.53
N PRO A 23 -17.16 1.79 -0.02
CA PRO A 23 -18.56 1.43 -0.14
C PRO A 23 -19.15 0.91 1.17
N VAL A 24 -20.47 1.03 1.31
CA VAL A 24 -21.26 0.48 2.42
C VAL A 24 -21.61 -0.97 2.11
N GLY A 25 -21.45 -1.86 3.08
CA GLY A 25 -21.75 -3.28 2.92
C GLY A 25 -21.97 -3.99 4.26
N THR A 26 -22.44 -5.21 4.21
CA THR A 26 -22.53 -6.09 5.38
C THR A 26 -21.28 -6.98 5.46
N TRP A 27 -20.63 -6.97 6.60
CA TRP A 27 -19.38 -7.69 6.83
C TRP A 27 -19.54 -8.69 7.95
N ALA A 28 -19.19 -9.95 7.69
CA ALA A 28 -19.21 -11.01 8.68
C ALA A 28 -17.80 -11.32 9.18
N GLN A 29 -17.65 -11.39 10.50
CA GLN A 29 -16.46 -11.92 11.16
C GLN A 29 -16.74 -13.40 11.48
N LEU A 30 -16.00 -14.31 10.87
CA LEU A 30 -16.21 -15.74 10.99
C LEU A 30 -14.91 -16.42 11.42
N ASN A 31 -14.89 -16.93 12.65
CA ASN A 31 -13.77 -17.71 13.21
C ASN A 31 -12.38 -17.04 13.05
N GLU A 32 -12.32 -15.74 13.24
CA GLU A 32 -11.11 -14.93 13.15
C GLU A 32 -11.06 -13.91 14.29
N SER A 33 -9.86 -13.46 14.68
CA SER A 33 -9.71 -12.39 15.67
C SER A 33 -10.14 -11.04 15.10
N ASP A 34 -10.47 -10.08 15.98
CA ASP A 34 -10.83 -8.71 15.60
C ASP A 34 -9.76 -8.06 14.73
N LEU A 35 -8.49 -8.26 15.09
CA LEU A 35 -7.37 -7.72 14.30
C LEU A 35 -7.28 -8.36 12.90
N ALA A 36 -7.50 -9.68 12.80
CA ALA A 36 -7.50 -10.36 11.50
C ALA A 36 -8.67 -9.90 10.64
N PHE A 37 -9.86 -9.79 11.23
CA PHE A 37 -11.04 -9.24 10.57
C PHE A 37 -10.82 -7.83 10.05
N LEU A 38 -10.34 -6.92 10.89
CA LEU A 38 -10.07 -5.54 10.48
C LEU A 38 -9.00 -5.45 9.40
N ARG A 39 -7.91 -6.24 9.51
CA ARG A 39 -6.87 -6.28 8.47
C ARG A 39 -7.40 -6.77 7.13
N ARG A 40 -8.23 -7.81 7.15
CA ARG A 40 -8.87 -8.34 5.95
C ARG A 40 -9.81 -7.31 5.32
N LEU A 41 -10.65 -6.67 6.14
CA LEU A 41 -11.60 -5.67 5.67
C LEU A 41 -10.90 -4.42 5.12
N VAL A 42 -9.99 -3.83 5.88
CA VAL A 42 -9.24 -2.63 5.50
C VAL A 42 -8.34 -2.91 4.30
N GLY A 43 -7.68 -4.07 4.28
CA GLY A 43 -6.81 -4.49 3.16
C GLY A 43 -7.55 -4.73 1.84
N ARG A 44 -8.86 -5.01 1.88
CA ARG A 44 -9.69 -5.14 0.67
C ARG A 44 -9.72 -3.85 -0.15
N PHE A 45 -9.70 -2.71 0.55
CA PHE A 45 -9.72 -1.36 -0.02
C PHE A 45 -8.35 -0.66 0.06
N ASP A 46 -7.28 -1.44 0.14
CA ASP A 46 -5.91 -0.92 0.22
C ASP A 46 -5.69 0.08 1.38
N GLY A 47 -6.33 -0.17 2.48
CA GLY A 47 -6.13 0.59 3.70
C GLY A 47 -4.93 0.11 4.51
N ASP A 48 -4.38 0.99 5.31
CA ASP A 48 -3.39 0.72 6.35
C ASP A 48 -4.06 0.70 7.72
N LEU A 49 -3.66 -0.23 8.57
CA LEU A 49 -4.14 -0.37 9.94
C LEU A 49 -2.97 -0.50 10.89
N GLN A 50 -2.89 0.36 11.88
CA GLN A 50 -1.85 0.34 12.88
C GLN A 50 -2.39 0.69 14.27
N VAL A 51 -1.86 0.02 15.31
CA VAL A 51 -2.08 0.40 16.70
C VAL A 51 -0.85 1.13 17.20
N VAL A 52 -1.03 2.34 17.72
CA VAL A 52 0.02 3.18 18.29
C VAL A 52 -0.40 3.63 19.68
N GLY A 53 0.22 3.04 20.70
CA GLY A 53 -0.24 3.23 22.09
C GLY A 53 -1.65 2.70 22.29
N ASP A 54 -2.58 3.56 22.66
CA ASP A 54 -4.01 3.29 22.84
C ASP A 54 -4.89 3.69 21.64
N GLU A 55 -4.28 4.00 20.50
CA GLU A 55 -4.96 4.49 19.30
C GLU A 55 -4.94 3.46 18.18
N LEU A 56 -6.12 3.17 17.60
CA LEU A 56 -6.26 2.40 16.37
C LEU A 56 -6.37 3.37 15.19
N GLN A 57 -5.32 3.44 14.39
CA GLN A 57 -5.23 4.30 13.21
C GLN A 57 -5.56 3.51 11.95
N VAL A 58 -6.51 3.99 11.15
CA VAL A 58 -6.88 3.41 9.85
C VAL A 58 -7.07 4.52 8.82
N ALA A 59 -6.41 4.36 7.66
CA ALA A 59 -6.53 5.28 6.53
C ALA A 59 -6.24 4.56 5.21
N PRO A 60 -6.63 5.09 4.04
CA PRO A 60 -6.09 4.65 2.76
C PRO A 60 -4.56 4.70 2.80
N ARG A 61 -3.89 3.66 2.32
CA ARG A 61 -2.42 3.54 2.42
C ARG A 61 -1.69 4.74 1.80
N ALA A 62 -2.19 5.27 0.71
CA ALA A 62 -1.59 6.42 0.05
C ALA A 62 -1.67 7.73 0.86
N GLU A 63 -2.59 7.83 1.79
CA GLU A 63 -2.79 9.00 2.67
C GLU A 63 -2.00 8.89 3.98
N VAL A 64 -1.45 7.70 4.27
CA VAL A 64 -0.63 7.50 5.47
C VAL A 64 0.72 8.17 5.28
N ARG A 65 1.02 9.15 6.12
CA ARG A 65 2.29 9.87 6.13
C ARG A 65 2.76 10.06 7.57
N ARG A 66 3.58 9.13 8.05
CA ARG A 66 4.08 9.13 9.43
C ARG A 66 5.41 9.87 9.60
N GLY A 67 5.94 10.42 8.53
CA GLY A 67 7.16 11.24 8.51
C GLY A 67 7.80 11.27 7.14
N ASP A 68 8.75 12.19 6.98
CA ASP A 68 9.59 12.32 5.81
C ASP A 68 11.04 12.28 6.24
N LEU A 69 11.84 11.54 5.51
CA LEU A 69 13.28 11.42 5.69
C LEU A 69 13.99 11.52 4.35
N SER A 70 15.23 11.99 4.37
CA SER A 70 16.13 11.95 3.23
C SER A 70 17.34 11.12 3.62
N LEU A 71 17.70 10.16 2.80
CA LEU A 71 18.83 9.24 3.01
C LEU A 71 19.68 9.19 1.75
N GLU A 72 20.99 9.29 1.91
CA GLU A 72 21.96 9.21 0.84
C GLU A 72 22.75 7.90 0.91
N LEU A 73 22.94 7.25 -0.23
CA LEU A 73 23.75 6.03 -0.32
C LEU A 73 25.22 6.37 -0.03
N HIS A 74 25.86 5.56 0.81
CA HIS A 74 27.19 5.79 1.40
C HIS A 74 27.26 6.96 2.39
N GLY A 75 26.13 7.64 2.66
CA GLY A 75 25.94 8.50 3.83
C GLY A 75 25.18 7.74 4.91
N GLN A 76 23.90 8.08 5.10
CA GLN A 76 23.04 7.40 6.09
C GLN A 76 22.58 6.01 5.66
N LEU A 77 22.61 5.70 4.34
CA LEU A 77 22.35 4.36 3.80
C LEU A 77 23.66 3.60 3.63
N ALA A 78 23.87 2.58 4.46
CA ALA A 78 25.03 1.69 4.36
C ALA A 78 24.91 0.73 3.17
N ARG A 79 23.70 0.33 2.81
CA ARG A 79 23.40 -0.58 1.70
C ARG A 79 22.00 -0.34 1.16
N ALA A 80 21.89 -0.39 -0.17
CA ALA A 80 20.63 -0.37 -0.89
C ALA A 80 20.64 -1.41 -2.03
N ARG A 81 19.53 -2.13 -2.17
CA ARG A 81 19.25 -2.98 -3.32
C ARG A 81 17.89 -2.56 -3.86
N VAL A 82 17.85 -2.16 -5.13
CA VAL A 82 16.61 -1.75 -5.79
C VAL A 82 16.31 -2.70 -6.94
N VAL A 83 15.05 -3.07 -7.03
CA VAL A 83 14.53 -3.91 -8.11
C VAL A 83 13.30 -3.23 -8.70
N ALA A 84 13.29 -3.02 -10.02
CA ALA A 84 12.09 -2.68 -10.77
C ALA A 84 11.62 -3.95 -11.48
N ASP A 85 10.40 -4.41 -11.18
CA ASP A 85 9.86 -5.67 -11.69
C ASP A 85 8.49 -5.47 -12.33
N LEU A 86 8.38 -5.85 -13.60
CA LEU A 86 7.15 -5.82 -14.38
C LEU A 86 6.31 -7.10 -14.24
N ALA A 87 6.82 -8.16 -13.61
CA ALA A 87 6.15 -9.46 -13.55
C ALA A 87 4.74 -9.40 -12.92
N GLN A 88 4.56 -8.52 -11.92
CA GLN A 88 3.28 -8.33 -11.23
C GLN A 88 2.54 -7.06 -11.66
N GLN A 89 3.07 -6.32 -12.64
CA GLN A 89 2.41 -5.13 -13.14
C GLN A 89 1.31 -5.50 -14.12
N VAL A 90 0.25 -4.70 -14.14
CA VAL A 90 -0.91 -4.84 -15.03
C VAL A 90 -1.27 -3.50 -15.64
N THR A 91 -1.90 -3.52 -16.79
CA THR A 91 -2.41 -2.31 -17.47
C THR A 91 -3.85 -2.00 -17.11
N ALA A 92 -4.59 -3.00 -16.64
CA ALA A 92 -5.95 -2.87 -16.12
C ALA A 92 -6.25 -3.96 -15.08
N VAL A 93 -7.13 -3.65 -14.15
CA VAL A 93 -7.75 -4.61 -13.23
C VAL A 93 -9.26 -4.47 -13.36
N THR A 94 -9.94 -5.60 -13.57
CA THR A 94 -11.40 -5.65 -13.59
C THR A 94 -11.90 -6.52 -12.44
N THR A 95 -13.08 -6.21 -11.94
CA THR A 95 -13.80 -7.08 -11.00
C THR A 95 -15.28 -7.09 -11.34
N GLY A 96 -15.98 -8.12 -10.92
CA GLY A 96 -17.40 -8.24 -11.18
C GLY A 96 -18.10 -9.05 -10.11
N GLY A 97 -19.42 -8.91 -10.08
CA GLY A 97 -20.27 -9.60 -9.15
C GLY A 97 -21.73 -9.52 -9.53
N TRP A 98 -22.61 -9.67 -8.57
CA TRP A 98 -24.06 -9.68 -8.78
C TRP A 98 -24.74 -8.87 -7.69
N ASP A 99 -25.63 -7.96 -8.09
CA ASP A 99 -26.56 -7.30 -7.18
C ASP A 99 -27.78 -8.20 -6.95
N PRO A 100 -27.93 -8.82 -5.76
CA PRO A 100 -29.05 -9.71 -5.50
C PRO A 100 -30.39 -8.96 -5.33
N VAL A 101 -30.36 -7.65 -5.08
CA VAL A 101 -31.55 -6.82 -4.88
C VAL A 101 -32.04 -6.31 -6.25
N GLY A 102 -31.15 -5.76 -7.04
CA GLY A 102 -31.48 -5.24 -8.38
C GLY A 102 -31.56 -6.33 -9.46
N GLY A 103 -31.06 -7.56 -9.17
CA GLY A 103 -31.06 -8.67 -10.11
C GLY A 103 -30.17 -8.41 -11.34
N SER A 104 -29.06 -7.69 -11.18
CA SER A 104 -28.17 -7.30 -12.29
C SER A 104 -26.69 -7.58 -11.98
N ALA A 105 -25.90 -7.76 -13.04
CA ALA A 105 -24.45 -7.83 -12.92
C ALA A 105 -23.88 -6.46 -12.52
N VAL A 106 -22.88 -6.49 -11.67
CA VAL A 106 -22.10 -5.31 -11.26
C VAL A 106 -20.64 -5.47 -11.70
N SER A 107 -19.98 -4.36 -12.03
CA SER A 107 -18.61 -4.38 -12.51
C SER A 107 -17.82 -3.13 -12.09
N GLY A 108 -16.50 -3.28 -12.03
CA GLY A 108 -15.58 -2.18 -11.80
C GLY A 108 -14.29 -2.39 -12.59
N GLU A 109 -13.66 -1.31 -13.01
CA GLU A 109 -12.41 -1.33 -13.76
C GLU A 109 -11.48 -0.20 -13.32
N ALA A 110 -10.20 -0.52 -13.20
CA ALA A 110 -9.13 0.45 -12.96
C ALA A 110 -7.98 0.21 -13.93
N SER A 111 -7.57 1.25 -14.66
CA SER A 111 -6.45 1.24 -15.61
C SER A 111 -5.44 2.37 -15.35
N ARG A 112 -5.66 3.15 -14.29
CA ARG A 112 -4.83 4.26 -13.86
C ARG A 112 -4.65 4.24 -12.35
N LEU A 113 -3.54 4.79 -11.88
CA LEU A 113 -3.30 5.02 -10.46
C LEU A 113 -4.28 6.06 -9.92
N THR A 114 -5.05 5.68 -8.91
CA THR A 114 -5.90 6.59 -8.14
C THR A 114 -5.09 7.17 -6.97
N HIS A 115 -4.32 6.30 -6.29
CA HIS A 115 -3.49 6.68 -5.15
C HIS A 115 -2.07 6.13 -5.33
N ALA A 116 -1.24 6.89 -6.04
CA ALA A 116 0.11 6.46 -6.41
C ALA A 116 1.10 6.35 -5.24
N GLY A 117 0.87 7.08 -4.15
CA GLY A 117 1.87 7.25 -3.10
C GLY A 117 2.98 8.22 -3.51
N PRO A 118 4.12 8.24 -2.77
CA PRO A 118 5.22 9.15 -3.03
C PRO A 118 6.01 8.78 -4.29
N GLY A 119 6.83 9.74 -4.73
CA GLY A 119 7.71 9.58 -5.88
C GLY A 119 7.11 10.10 -7.18
N SER A 120 7.89 10.00 -8.26
CA SER A 120 7.52 10.46 -9.60
C SER A 120 8.28 9.71 -10.69
N GLY A 121 7.78 9.76 -11.93
CA GLY A 121 8.41 9.12 -13.07
C GLY A 121 7.41 8.37 -13.96
N THR A 122 7.86 7.30 -14.60
CA THR A 122 7.03 6.44 -15.44
C THR A 122 6.56 5.22 -14.63
N SER A 123 5.26 4.94 -14.67
CA SER A 123 4.66 3.80 -13.94
C SER A 123 4.99 2.46 -14.59
N GLY A 124 4.87 1.37 -13.80
CA GLY A 124 5.02 0.01 -14.32
C GLY A 124 4.00 -0.32 -15.40
N ALA A 125 2.77 0.15 -15.28
CA ALA A 125 1.74 -0.01 -16.31
C ALA A 125 2.10 0.68 -17.63
N ASP A 126 2.69 1.88 -17.57
CA ASP A 126 3.15 2.60 -18.76
C ASP A 126 4.37 1.91 -19.41
N TRP A 127 5.27 1.36 -18.59
CA TRP A 127 6.37 0.53 -19.11
C TRP A 127 5.86 -0.73 -19.80
N LEU A 128 4.84 -1.40 -19.24
CA LEU A 128 4.21 -2.56 -19.90
C LEU A 128 3.64 -2.20 -21.25
N ARG A 129 2.81 -1.15 -21.31
CA ARG A 129 2.18 -0.71 -22.58
C ARG A 129 3.20 -0.37 -23.66
N ARG A 130 4.35 0.19 -23.28
CA ARG A 130 5.41 0.58 -24.23
C ARG A 130 6.27 -0.59 -24.70
N ALA A 131 6.55 -1.56 -23.83
CA ALA A 131 7.57 -2.57 -24.05
C ALA A 131 7.04 -3.97 -24.38
N LEU A 132 5.84 -4.31 -23.92
CA LEU A 132 5.29 -5.66 -24.03
C LEU A 132 3.93 -5.67 -24.69
N ASP A 133 2.87 -5.38 -23.98
CA ASP A 133 1.50 -5.28 -24.48
C ASP A 133 0.56 -4.98 -23.29
N GLU A 134 -0.74 -4.85 -23.58
CA GLU A 134 -1.75 -4.73 -22.54
C GLU A 134 -1.88 -6.05 -21.76
N ARG A 135 -1.92 -5.94 -20.45
CA ARG A 135 -2.07 -7.04 -19.52
C ARG A 135 -3.17 -6.72 -18.52
N ALA A 136 -4.38 -7.19 -18.81
CA ALA A 136 -5.51 -7.06 -17.88
C ALA A 136 -5.56 -8.26 -16.93
N GLU A 137 -6.01 -8.01 -15.69
CA GLU A 137 -6.31 -9.04 -14.70
C GLU A 137 -7.76 -8.94 -14.24
N HIS A 138 -8.45 -10.07 -14.13
CA HIS A 138 -9.81 -10.13 -13.61
C HIS A 138 -9.84 -10.75 -12.20
N LEU A 139 -10.46 -10.04 -11.24
CA LEU A 139 -10.64 -10.50 -9.87
C LEU A 139 -12.02 -11.16 -9.71
N GLY A 140 -12.12 -12.42 -10.07
CA GLY A 140 -13.39 -13.17 -10.02
C GLY A 140 -13.70 -13.84 -8.69
N HIS A 141 -12.81 -13.81 -7.69
CA HIS A 141 -12.95 -14.53 -6.42
C HIS A 141 -13.53 -13.68 -5.28
N LEU A 142 -13.89 -12.43 -5.56
CA LEU A 142 -14.42 -11.50 -4.56
C LEU A 142 -15.93 -11.34 -4.75
N ALA A 143 -16.69 -11.56 -3.70
CA ALA A 143 -18.10 -11.24 -3.69
C ALA A 143 -18.27 -9.73 -3.62
N VAL A 144 -18.86 -9.14 -4.65
CA VAL A 144 -19.24 -7.73 -4.73
C VAL A 144 -20.71 -7.61 -5.13
N SER A 145 -21.41 -6.66 -4.55
CA SER A 145 -22.86 -6.50 -4.71
C SER A 145 -23.27 -5.13 -5.26
N THR A 146 -22.33 -4.21 -5.42
CA THR A 146 -22.58 -2.88 -5.99
C THR A 146 -21.45 -2.46 -6.92
N ASP A 147 -21.74 -1.65 -7.94
CA ASP A 147 -20.72 -1.07 -8.83
C ASP A 147 -19.70 -0.24 -8.07
N ALA A 148 -20.15 0.51 -7.05
CA ALA A 148 -19.25 1.31 -6.20
C ALA A 148 -18.23 0.42 -5.44
N GLU A 149 -18.65 -0.73 -4.92
CA GLU A 149 -17.78 -1.69 -4.28
C GLU A 149 -16.83 -2.33 -5.30
N ALA A 150 -17.34 -2.74 -6.45
CA ALA A 150 -16.55 -3.32 -7.52
C ALA A 150 -15.45 -2.34 -7.98
N GLN A 151 -15.81 -1.08 -8.21
CA GLN A 151 -14.88 -0.02 -8.62
C GLN A 151 -13.79 0.23 -7.56
N ALA A 152 -14.17 0.39 -6.30
CA ALA A 152 -13.21 0.62 -5.22
C ALA A 152 -12.22 -0.55 -5.05
N ILE A 153 -12.67 -1.79 -5.26
CA ILE A 153 -11.81 -2.97 -5.21
C ILE A 153 -10.85 -3.02 -6.41
N ALA A 154 -11.33 -2.70 -7.61
CA ALA A 154 -10.49 -2.66 -8.81
C ALA A 154 -9.39 -1.60 -8.67
N GLU A 155 -9.73 -0.40 -8.21
CA GLU A 155 -8.78 0.69 -7.93
C GLU A 155 -7.75 0.29 -6.87
N ALA A 156 -8.19 -0.22 -5.73
CA ALA A 156 -7.32 -0.68 -4.66
C ALA A 156 -6.35 -1.78 -5.11
N ALA A 157 -6.82 -2.69 -5.95
CA ALA A 157 -6.01 -3.77 -6.47
C ALA A 157 -4.99 -3.28 -7.51
N PHE A 158 -5.38 -2.35 -8.38
CA PHE A 158 -4.49 -1.72 -9.35
C PHE A 158 -3.38 -0.93 -8.65
N ASP A 159 -3.76 -0.04 -7.73
CA ASP A 159 -2.83 0.80 -6.97
C ASP A 159 -1.81 -0.02 -6.18
N ARG A 160 -2.26 -1.10 -5.55
CA ARG A 160 -1.38 -2.02 -4.80
C ARG A 160 -0.34 -2.68 -5.69
N ARG A 161 -0.71 -3.10 -6.92
CA ARG A 161 0.24 -3.66 -7.88
C ARG A 161 1.21 -2.61 -8.38
N ALA A 162 0.69 -1.45 -8.73
CA ALA A 162 1.50 -0.36 -9.25
C ALA A 162 2.57 0.12 -8.26
N ARG A 163 2.25 0.24 -6.97
CA ARG A 163 3.22 0.65 -5.93
C ARG A 163 4.34 -0.35 -5.72
N ARG A 164 4.16 -1.62 -6.04
CA ARG A 164 5.18 -2.67 -5.97
C ARG A 164 6.10 -2.71 -7.18
N PHE A 165 5.97 -1.77 -8.11
CA PHE A 165 6.79 -1.73 -9.31
C PHE A 165 8.28 -1.60 -8.99
N VAL A 166 8.64 -0.69 -8.10
CA VAL A 166 10.02 -0.52 -7.64
C VAL A 166 10.09 -0.81 -6.14
N ARG A 167 10.93 -1.78 -5.80
CA ARG A 167 11.17 -2.20 -4.42
C ARG A 167 12.60 -1.88 -4.01
N LEU A 168 12.74 -1.23 -2.89
CA LEU A 168 14.00 -0.91 -2.23
C LEU A 168 14.16 -1.77 -0.98
N ASP A 169 15.22 -2.58 -0.90
CA ASP A 169 15.68 -3.25 0.31
C ASP A 169 16.94 -2.52 0.80
N ALA A 170 16.90 -1.94 1.98
CA ALA A 170 17.96 -1.08 2.45
C ALA A 170 18.32 -1.24 3.92
N VAL A 171 19.56 -0.89 4.25
CA VAL A 171 20.08 -0.82 5.61
C VAL A 171 20.60 0.59 5.84
N ALA A 172 20.01 1.28 6.80
CA ALA A 172 20.39 2.62 7.23
C ALA A 172 21.03 2.62 8.61
N GLU A 173 21.69 3.70 8.95
CA GLU A 173 22.00 4.04 10.34
C GLU A 173 20.73 3.97 11.19
N GLY A 174 20.88 3.67 12.48
CA GLY A 174 19.74 3.55 13.40
C GLY A 174 18.96 4.84 13.52
N ASN A 175 17.71 4.83 13.05
CA ASN A 175 16.84 5.98 13.09
C ASN A 175 15.43 5.57 13.52
N PRO A 176 14.98 5.93 14.74
CA PRO A 176 13.67 5.54 15.26
C PRO A 176 12.48 6.18 14.49
N ARG A 177 12.74 7.21 13.68
CA ARG A 177 11.73 7.84 12.82
C ARG A 177 11.48 7.05 11.56
N LEU A 178 12.39 6.12 11.18
CA LEU A 178 12.25 5.26 10.02
C LEU A 178 11.34 4.08 10.39
N ARG A 179 10.06 4.18 10.07
CA ARG A 179 9.03 3.19 10.40
C ARG A 179 8.02 3.05 9.27
N VAL A 180 7.18 2.04 9.32
CA VAL A 180 6.10 1.85 8.33
C VAL A 180 5.26 3.13 8.22
N GLY A 181 5.00 3.57 6.99
CA GLY A 181 4.31 4.81 6.70
C GLY A 181 5.20 6.05 6.58
N THR A 182 6.53 5.92 6.74
CA THR A 182 7.47 7.00 6.46
C THR A 182 7.75 7.08 4.95
N ASN A 183 7.79 8.29 4.42
CA ASN A 183 8.28 8.56 3.08
C ASN A 183 9.79 8.83 3.14
N VAL A 184 10.57 8.10 2.36
CA VAL A 184 12.02 8.20 2.34
C VAL A 184 12.48 8.62 0.96
N ALA A 185 12.97 9.86 0.84
CA ALA A 185 13.68 10.33 -0.35
C ALA A 185 15.08 9.74 -0.34
N VAL A 186 15.41 8.95 -1.36
CA VAL A 186 16.72 8.30 -1.49
C VAL A 186 17.48 8.89 -2.66
N SER A 187 18.76 9.16 -2.43
CA SER A 187 19.70 9.70 -3.43
C SER A 187 21.01 8.91 -3.47
N GLY A 188 21.77 9.12 -4.54
CA GLY A 188 23.10 8.51 -4.73
C GLY A 188 23.05 7.10 -5.30
N MET A 189 21.89 6.57 -5.68
CA MET A 189 21.79 5.25 -6.33
C MET A 189 21.97 5.34 -7.84
N SER A 190 21.13 6.09 -8.51
CA SER A 190 21.21 6.49 -9.92
C SER A 190 20.00 7.34 -10.29
N VAL A 191 20.08 8.06 -11.41
CA VAL A 191 18.96 8.87 -11.95
C VAL A 191 17.64 8.09 -12.10
N ARG A 192 17.72 6.78 -12.30
CA ARG A 192 16.53 5.93 -12.44
C ARG A 192 15.88 5.56 -11.10
N PHE A 193 16.69 5.45 -10.05
CA PHE A 193 16.28 4.91 -8.75
C PHE A 193 16.32 5.93 -7.62
N ASP A 194 16.89 7.12 -7.85
CA ASP A 194 16.78 8.25 -6.94
C ASP A 194 15.33 8.72 -6.94
N ASN A 195 14.61 8.41 -5.88
CA ASN A 195 13.16 8.65 -5.79
C ASN A 195 12.71 8.68 -4.32
N THR A 196 11.42 8.92 -4.10
CA THR A 196 10.82 8.81 -2.78
C THR A 196 10.07 7.48 -2.65
N TYR A 197 10.40 6.72 -1.61
CA TYR A 197 9.86 5.40 -1.33
C TYR A 197 8.96 5.44 -0.09
N TYR A 198 7.83 4.75 -0.15
CA TYR A 198 6.99 4.52 1.01
C TYR A 198 7.49 3.29 1.77
N VAL A 199 7.77 3.43 3.06
CA VAL A 199 8.26 2.31 3.89
C VAL A 199 7.11 1.38 4.24
N VAL A 200 7.21 0.12 3.82
CA VAL A 200 6.22 -0.94 4.08
C VAL A 200 6.65 -1.90 5.18
N GLU A 201 7.95 -1.98 5.45
CA GLU A 201 8.53 -2.77 6.53
C GLU A 201 9.73 -2.01 7.11
N ALA A 202 9.86 -2.04 8.44
CA ALA A 202 11.03 -1.51 9.14
C ALA A 202 11.39 -2.43 10.30
N ARG A 203 12.68 -2.73 10.43
CA ARG A 203 13.25 -3.55 11.50
C ARG A 203 14.40 -2.82 12.15
N HIS A 204 14.27 -2.52 13.43
CA HIS A 204 15.32 -1.91 14.23
C HIS A 204 16.15 -2.99 14.93
N ARG A 205 17.45 -2.93 14.74
CA ARG A 205 18.40 -3.87 15.35
C ARG A 205 19.48 -3.11 16.10
N TYR A 206 19.83 -3.62 17.24
CA TYR A 206 20.98 -3.16 18.03
C TYR A 206 21.83 -4.35 18.42
N ASP A 207 23.10 -4.27 18.14
CA ASP A 207 24.10 -5.17 18.68
C ASP A 207 25.39 -4.41 19.05
N VAL A 208 26.24 -5.02 19.91
CA VAL A 208 27.41 -4.36 20.45
C VAL A 208 28.53 -4.14 19.42
N HIS A 209 28.52 -4.86 18.30
CA HIS A 209 29.54 -4.77 17.25
C HIS A 209 29.10 -3.85 16.11
N ALA A 210 27.86 -3.98 15.63
CA ALA A 210 27.35 -3.20 14.51
C ALA A 210 26.61 -1.92 14.93
N GLY A 211 26.36 -1.77 16.24
CA GLY A 211 25.59 -0.64 16.76
C GLY A 211 24.11 -0.70 16.40
N TYR A 212 23.46 0.46 16.44
CA TYR A 212 22.05 0.59 16.08
C TYR A 212 21.88 0.78 14.57
N ARG A 213 21.08 -0.09 13.94
CA ARG A 213 20.78 -0.04 12.52
C ARG A 213 19.30 -0.23 12.27
N THR A 214 18.81 0.32 11.15
CA THR A 214 17.44 0.13 10.67
C THR A 214 17.46 -0.49 9.29
N GLU A 215 16.94 -1.71 9.18
CA GLU A 215 16.65 -2.39 7.91
C GLU A 215 15.23 -2.01 7.50
N PHE A 216 15.01 -1.68 6.23
CA PHE A 216 13.67 -1.35 5.77
C PHE A 216 13.43 -1.75 4.32
N ILE A 217 12.15 -1.91 4.01
CA ILE A 217 11.66 -2.13 2.65
C ILE A 217 10.82 -0.92 2.27
N GLY A 218 11.15 -0.32 1.13
CA GLY A 218 10.39 0.76 0.51
C GLY A 218 9.78 0.32 -0.81
N GLU A 219 8.61 0.85 -1.13
CA GLU A 219 7.90 0.66 -2.40
C GLU A 219 7.71 2.01 -3.11
N CYS A 220 7.76 2.00 -4.45
CA CYS A 220 7.51 3.15 -5.29
C CYS A 220 6.85 2.71 -6.60
N ALA A 221 5.81 3.43 -7.04
CA ALA A 221 5.12 3.16 -8.30
C ALA A 221 5.86 3.68 -9.54
N TRP A 222 6.99 4.36 -9.36
CA TRP A 222 7.64 5.17 -10.37
C TRP A 222 9.10 4.79 -10.59
N LEU A 223 9.51 4.81 -11.85
CA LEU A 223 10.90 4.66 -12.27
C LEU A 223 11.34 5.89 -13.08
N GLY A 224 12.50 6.46 -12.74
CA GLY A 224 13.06 7.61 -13.48
C GLY A 224 12.36 8.91 -13.15
N GLY A 225 12.44 9.40 -11.93
CA GLY A 225 11.66 10.52 -11.41
C GLY A 225 12.27 11.93 -11.53
N ARG A 226 13.42 12.12 -12.17
CA ARG A 226 14.03 13.45 -12.38
C ARG A 226 14.77 13.53 -13.68
#